data_8fbaead7fcf6f2f6e0b100221b96d6d8
#
_entry.id   8fbaead7fcf6f2f6e0b100221b96d6d8
#
_cell.length_a   1.000
_cell.length_b   1.000
_cell.length_c   1.000
_cell.angle_alpha   90.00
_cell.angle_beta   90.00
_cell.angle_gamma   90.00
#
_symmetry.space_group_name_H-M   'P 1'
#
loop_
_entity.id
_entity.type
_entity.pdbx_description
1 polymer ?
#
loop_
_entity_poly.entity_id
_entity_poly.type
_entity_poly.pdbx_seq_one_letter_code
_entity_poly.pdbx_strand_id
1 'polypeptide(L)'
;MKKIFLLLSFIPMISFSQKKEVLKYFISKDSLVGVKNQKEEIIIPAQFKIFSMIENGELVEGETVYFDGFKKDEEREKNAWGYVYDRKGNFLYRPFFYDNGADYFSEGVRRFVKNGKVGFADRNGKVVIESNHDFVTPFNYGYASYCDGCDWEKTSDEHKAIVGGTWGVMNFKGEDAVPVKGKRSEKDIEVGGDYYPFPFTYSEKEKNILRFFEEKHKILSDIYYINYSNKLSENEKKLFFEIVERPKENFPYFQVNTYDSGMVNSESSRFNFIISEDGKNVYALDYGAEKIPFDKWLKKEIKGAVEYQKEHPDNPNKLSK
;
A
#
# COMPACT_ATOMS: atom_id res chain seq x y z
N MET A 1 62.95 -3.95 -28.40
CA MET A 1 61.48 -3.83 -28.22
C MET A 1 61.06 -4.76 -27.09
N LYS A 2 60.83 -4.25 -25.89
CA LYS A 2 60.37 -5.04 -24.71
C LYS A 2 58.83 -5.13 -24.74
N LYS A 3 58.30 -6.33 -24.89
CA LYS A 3 56.86 -6.59 -24.78
C LYS A 3 56.50 -6.70 -23.30
N ILE A 4 55.69 -5.74 -22.81
CA ILE A 4 55.09 -5.77 -21.49
C ILE A 4 53.82 -6.61 -21.61
N PHE A 5 53.78 -7.77 -20.95
CA PHE A 5 52.59 -8.58 -20.76
C PHE A 5 51.81 -8.02 -19.54
N LEU A 6 50.66 -7.41 -19.81
CA LEU A 6 49.72 -7.02 -18.74
C LEU A 6 48.93 -8.25 -18.32
N LEU A 7 49.23 -8.78 -17.14
CA LEU A 7 48.41 -9.83 -16.53
C LEU A 7 47.17 -9.16 -15.93
N LEU A 8 46.01 -9.28 -16.58
CA LEU A 8 44.73 -8.95 -15.99
C LEU A 8 44.34 -10.06 -15.01
N SER A 9 44.51 -9.80 -13.71
CA SER A 9 43.99 -10.65 -12.66
C SER A 9 42.47 -10.51 -12.59
N PHE A 10 41.72 -11.47 -13.08
CA PHE A 10 40.30 -11.63 -12.81
C PHE A 10 40.12 -11.99 -11.33
N ILE A 11 39.73 -11.03 -10.50
CA ILE A 11 39.23 -11.28 -9.14
C ILE A 11 37.76 -11.65 -9.30
N PRO A 12 37.34 -12.90 -9.01
CA PRO A 12 35.93 -13.24 -9.00
C PRO A 12 35.27 -12.45 -7.86
N MET A 13 34.35 -11.52 -8.18
CA MET A 13 33.43 -10.96 -7.20
C MET A 13 32.51 -12.09 -6.72
N ILE A 14 32.89 -12.70 -5.60
CA ILE A 14 32.00 -13.61 -4.88
C ILE A 14 30.91 -12.71 -4.26
N SER A 15 29.75 -12.64 -4.90
CA SER A 15 28.56 -12.05 -4.33
C SER A 15 28.11 -12.94 -3.18
N PHE A 16 28.51 -12.60 -1.97
CA PHE A 16 27.89 -13.19 -0.78
C PHE A 16 26.46 -12.62 -0.68
N SER A 17 25.48 -13.38 -1.15
CA SER A 17 24.10 -13.18 -0.72
C SER A 17 24.09 -13.32 0.81
N GLN A 18 24.08 -12.20 1.52
CA GLN A 18 23.93 -12.23 2.98
C GLN A 18 22.54 -12.82 3.26
N LYS A 19 22.54 -14.03 3.80
CA LYS A 19 21.31 -14.69 4.24
C LYS A 19 20.67 -13.77 5.27
N LYS A 20 19.43 -13.31 5.01
CA LYS A 20 18.67 -12.43 5.88
C LYS A 20 18.64 -13.02 7.29
N GLU A 21 19.02 -12.23 8.29
CA GLU A 21 19.00 -12.65 9.68
C GLU A 21 17.58 -12.98 10.10
N VAL A 22 17.40 -14.15 10.73
CA VAL A 22 16.10 -14.57 11.23
C VAL A 22 15.84 -13.88 12.57
N LEU A 23 14.78 -13.08 12.62
CA LEU A 23 14.30 -12.41 13.82
C LEU A 23 13.00 -13.05 14.30
N LYS A 24 12.82 -13.10 15.63
CA LYS A 24 11.60 -13.61 16.25
C LYS A 24 11.17 -12.72 17.42
N TYR A 25 9.88 -12.59 17.59
CA TYR A 25 9.31 -11.95 18.76
C TYR A 25 9.54 -12.81 20.00
N PHE A 26 9.71 -12.18 21.15
CA PHE A 26 9.71 -12.86 22.44
C PHE A 26 8.90 -12.06 23.46
N ILE A 27 8.30 -12.78 24.41
CA ILE A 27 7.49 -12.21 25.47
C ILE A 27 8.26 -12.37 26.79
N SER A 28 8.45 -11.25 27.49
CA SER A 28 9.09 -11.24 28.81
C SER A 28 8.14 -11.78 29.89
N LYS A 29 8.68 -11.98 31.09
CA LYS A 29 7.88 -12.37 32.28
C LYS A 29 6.79 -11.33 32.63
N ASP A 30 7.02 -10.08 32.29
CA ASP A 30 6.09 -8.96 32.53
C ASP A 30 5.09 -8.77 31.36
N SER A 31 4.98 -9.77 30.47
CA SER A 31 4.10 -9.74 29.29
C SER A 31 4.42 -8.59 28.32
N LEU A 32 5.68 -8.13 28.29
CA LEU A 32 6.16 -7.17 27.32
C LEU A 32 6.80 -7.89 26.13
N VAL A 33 6.65 -7.34 24.94
CA VAL A 33 7.19 -7.90 23.70
C VAL A 33 8.47 -7.20 23.29
N GLY A 34 9.42 -7.98 22.83
CA GLY A 34 10.68 -7.55 22.21
C GLY A 34 11.02 -8.44 21.01
N VAL A 35 12.20 -8.23 20.43
CA VAL A 35 12.70 -9.03 19.30
C VAL A 35 14.13 -9.49 19.57
N LYS A 36 14.39 -10.74 19.23
CA LYS A 36 15.72 -11.37 19.30
C LYS A 36 16.03 -12.09 17.99
N ASN A 37 17.31 -12.33 17.74
CA ASN A 37 17.74 -13.09 16.58
C ASN A 37 17.81 -14.60 16.87
N GLN A 38 18.24 -15.39 15.88
CA GLN A 38 18.38 -16.84 15.98
C GLN A 38 19.45 -17.30 16.99
N LYS A 39 20.36 -16.41 17.41
CA LYS A 39 21.37 -16.66 18.43
C LYS A 39 20.92 -16.28 19.84
N GLU A 40 19.65 -15.94 20.01
CA GLU A 40 19.04 -15.43 21.24
C GLU A 40 19.56 -14.03 21.66
N GLU A 41 20.29 -13.32 20.79
CA GLU A 41 20.73 -11.94 21.05
C GLU A 41 19.54 -11.00 20.93
N ILE A 42 19.36 -10.12 21.92
CA ILE A 42 18.27 -9.16 21.97
C ILE A 42 18.56 -8.04 20.97
N ILE A 43 17.71 -7.88 19.97
CA ILE A 43 17.78 -6.82 18.96
C ILE A 43 16.93 -5.63 19.39
N ILE A 44 15.72 -5.89 19.88
CA ILE A 44 14.84 -4.86 20.45
C ILE A 44 14.40 -5.34 21.83
N PRO A 45 14.71 -4.58 22.91
CA PRO A 45 14.32 -4.96 24.27
C PRO A 45 12.81 -5.15 24.41
N ALA A 46 12.39 -6.03 25.32
CA ALA A 46 10.99 -6.20 25.67
C ALA A 46 10.46 -4.98 26.42
N GLN A 47 9.74 -4.13 25.74
CA GLN A 47 9.22 -2.87 26.27
C GLN A 47 7.81 -2.51 25.76
N PHE A 48 7.27 -3.32 24.83
CA PHE A 48 6.00 -3.03 24.19
C PHE A 48 4.86 -3.85 24.79
N LYS A 49 3.80 -3.16 25.19
CA LYS A 49 2.50 -3.75 25.45
C LYS A 49 1.71 -3.71 24.14
N ILE A 50 1.44 -4.87 23.57
CA ILE A 50 0.81 -4.98 22.24
C ILE A 50 -0.67 -5.35 22.34
N PHE A 51 -1.43 -5.03 21.31
CA PHE A 51 -2.85 -5.38 21.15
C PHE A 51 -3.07 -6.56 20.21
N SER A 52 -2.20 -6.76 19.22
CA SER A 52 -2.23 -7.92 18.33
C SER A 52 -1.81 -9.19 19.06
N MET A 53 -2.34 -10.33 18.61
CA MET A 53 -1.87 -11.63 19.09
C MET A 53 -0.54 -11.96 18.44
N ILE A 54 0.55 -11.75 19.16
CA ILE A 54 1.89 -12.22 18.79
C ILE A 54 2.23 -13.41 19.68
N GLU A 55 2.65 -14.51 19.07
CA GLU A 55 3.10 -15.68 19.79
C GLU A 55 4.59 -15.61 20.14
N ASN A 56 4.97 -16.17 21.29
CA ASN A 56 6.38 -16.23 21.67
C ASN A 56 7.15 -17.13 20.70
N GLY A 57 8.12 -16.57 19.99
CA GLY A 57 8.89 -17.24 18.95
C GLY A 57 8.38 -17.03 17.53
N GLU A 58 7.28 -16.28 17.34
CA GLU A 58 6.77 -15.89 16.03
C GLU A 58 7.82 -15.14 15.22
N LEU A 59 7.92 -15.44 13.92
CA LEU A 59 8.94 -14.87 13.04
C LEU A 59 8.57 -13.47 12.58
N VAL A 60 9.56 -12.60 12.50
CA VAL A 60 9.44 -11.31 11.84
C VAL A 60 9.60 -11.53 10.32
N GLU A 61 8.49 -11.54 9.60
CA GLU A 61 8.47 -11.83 8.17
C GLU A 61 8.88 -10.60 7.32
N GLY A 62 8.50 -9.39 7.73
CA GLY A 62 8.71 -8.14 7.00
C GLY A 62 10.15 -7.63 6.98
N GLU A 63 10.37 -6.55 6.23
CA GLU A 63 11.64 -5.81 6.21
C GLU A 63 11.79 -4.90 7.43
N THR A 64 10.69 -4.59 8.05
CA THR A 64 10.63 -3.83 9.29
C THR A 64 10.03 -4.68 10.39
N VAL A 65 10.33 -4.33 11.63
CA VAL A 65 9.71 -4.88 12.83
C VAL A 65 8.60 -3.94 13.25
N TYR A 66 7.40 -4.45 13.41
CA TYR A 66 6.25 -3.65 13.83
C TYR A 66 5.70 -4.14 15.17
N PHE A 67 5.46 -3.18 16.07
CA PHE A 67 4.77 -3.42 17.33
C PHE A 67 3.45 -2.68 17.34
N ASP A 68 2.37 -3.43 17.32
CA ASP A 68 0.99 -2.94 17.39
C ASP A 68 0.62 -2.63 18.86
N GLY A 69 1.12 -1.51 19.36
CA GLY A 69 0.89 -1.18 20.77
C GLY A 69 1.66 0.05 21.24
N PHE A 70 1.97 0.07 22.55
CA PHE A 70 2.63 1.19 23.18
C PHE A 70 3.81 0.72 24.03
N LYS A 71 4.81 1.57 24.18
CA LYS A 71 5.82 1.36 25.19
C LYS A 71 5.23 1.57 26.59
N LYS A 72 5.69 0.77 27.52
CA LYS A 72 5.35 0.95 28.91
C LYS A 72 5.86 2.33 29.36
N ASP A 73 5.02 3.07 30.06
CA ASP A 73 5.35 4.37 30.69
C ASP A 73 5.72 5.50 29.70
N GLU A 74 5.37 5.39 28.41
CA GLU A 74 5.57 6.45 27.42
C GLU A 74 4.26 7.19 27.12
N GLU A 75 4.33 8.53 27.07
CA GLU A 75 3.21 9.35 26.62
C GLU A 75 2.89 9.10 25.14
N ARG A 76 1.60 8.97 24.83
CA ARG A 76 1.15 8.69 23.46
C ARG A 76 1.26 9.92 22.59
N GLU A 77 2.01 9.82 21.51
CA GLU A 77 2.00 10.87 20.49
C GLU A 77 0.62 10.93 19.81
N LYS A 78 0.06 12.15 19.67
CA LYS A 78 -1.24 12.38 19.03
C LYS A 78 -1.23 11.82 17.60
N ASN A 79 -2.29 11.13 17.21
CA ASN A 79 -2.50 10.52 15.88
C ASN A 79 -1.46 9.45 15.48
N ALA A 80 -0.67 8.92 16.42
CA ALA A 80 0.29 7.86 16.15
C ALA A 80 -0.12 6.53 16.78
N TRP A 81 0.16 5.41 16.08
CA TRP A 81 -0.14 4.07 16.56
C TRP A 81 1.04 3.13 16.36
N GLY A 82 1.43 2.43 17.42
CA GLY A 82 2.51 1.45 17.36
C GLY A 82 3.89 2.04 17.10
N TYR A 83 4.83 1.17 16.71
CA TYR A 83 6.24 1.51 16.47
C TYR A 83 6.81 0.66 15.36
N VAL A 84 7.57 1.27 14.46
CA VAL A 84 8.30 0.60 13.40
C VAL A 84 9.79 0.75 13.61
N TYR A 85 10.49 -0.37 13.55
CA TYR A 85 11.94 -0.48 13.64
C TYR A 85 12.50 -1.13 12.38
N ASP A 86 13.76 -0.85 12.08
CA ASP A 86 14.51 -1.67 11.14
C ASP A 86 14.89 -3.02 11.78
N ARG A 87 15.41 -3.94 11.00
CA ARG A 87 15.83 -5.26 11.49
C ARG A 87 17.09 -5.24 12.37
N LYS A 88 17.77 -4.08 12.48
CA LYS A 88 18.91 -3.85 13.39
C LYS A 88 18.49 -3.28 14.73
N GLY A 89 17.17 -2.99 14.90
CA GLY A 89 16.63 -2.43 16.13
C GLY A 89 16.66 -0.91 16.19
N ASN A 90 16.93 -0.21 15.09
CA ASN A 90 16.83 1.24 15.05
C ASN A 90 15.36 1.64 14.85
N PHE A 91 14.87 2.56 15.67
CA PHE A 91 13.54 3.13 15.53
C PHE A 91 13.46 3.95 14.23
N LEU A 92 12.39 3.73 13.47
CA LEU A 92 12.17 4.42 12.19
C LEU A 92 11.08 5.48 12.33
N TYR A 93 9.87 5.09 12.68
CA TYR A 93 8.72 5.98 12.79
C TYR A 93 7.55 5.32 13.53
N ARG A 94 6.53 6.11 13.81
CA ARG A 94 5.23 5.66 14.30
C ARG A 94 4.21 5.80 13.17
N PRO A 95 3.50 4.73 12.76
CA PRO A 95 2.42 4.83 11.79
C PRO A 95 1.35 5.83 12.24
N PHE A 96 0.70 6.48 11.28
CA PHE A 96 -0.48 7.27 11.54
C PHE A 96 -1.59 6.36 12.09
N PHE A 97 -2.36 6.85 13.06
CA PHE A 97 -3.53 6.16 13.57
C PHE A 97 -4.70 6.31 12.61
N TYR A 98 -5.20 5.20 12.10
CA TYR A 98 -6.36 5.18 11.22
C TYR A 98 -7.35 4.13 11.70
N ASP A 99 -8.61 4.53 11.86
CA ASP A 99 -9.68 3.69 12.42
C ASP A 99 -9.26 3.09 13.78
N ASN A 100 -9.01 1.81 13.89
CA ASN A 100 -8.67 1.11 15.13
C ASN A 100 -7.23 0.59 15.16
N GLY A 101 -6.32 1.12 14.34
CA GLY A 101 -4.96 0.62 14.25
C GLY A 101 -4.01 1.51 13.47
N ALA A 102 -2.92 0.91 13.01
CA ALA A 102 -1.98 1.57 12.13
C ALA A 102 -2.56 1.75 10.73
N ASP A 103 -2.23 2.88 10.10
CA ASP A 103 -2.55 3.15 8.70
C ASP A 103 -2.01 2.04 7.78
N TYR A 104 -2.71 1.78 6.71
CA TYR A 104 -2.34 0.79 5.68
C TYR A 104 -1.42 1.40 4.62
N PHE A 105 -0.77 0.54 3.83
CA PHE A 105 -0.01 0.97 2.67
C PHE A 105 -0.97 1.21 1.49
N SER A 106 -0.95 2.44 0.98
CA SER A 106 -1.60 2.81 -0.27
C SER A 106 -0.52 3.22 -1.28
N GLU A 107 -0.58 2.63 -2.47
CA GLU A 107 0.38 2.90 -3.56
C GLU A 107 1.86 2.78 -3.13
N GLY A 108 2.16 1.79 -2.24
CA GLY A 108 3.52 1.49 -1.78
C GLY A 108 4.05 2.33 -0.63
N VAL A 109 3.29 3.30 -0.15
CA VAL A 109 3.63 4.15 1.01
C VAL A 109 2.52 4.17 2.04
N ARG A 110 2.84 4.47 3.29
CA ARG A 110 1.86 4.74 4.34
C ARG A 110 2.21 6.00 5.12
N ARG A 111 1.20 6.61 5.69
CA ARG A 111 1.37 7.78 6.54
C ARG A 111 2.07 7.42 7.85
N PHE A 112 2.91 8.31 8.31
CA PHE A 112 3.54 8.24 9.64
C PHE A 112 3.48 9.58 10.34
N VAL A 113 3.64 9.57 11.66
CA VAL A 113 3.64 10.76 12.51
C VAL A 113 5.03 10.97 13.10
N LYS A 114 5.46 12.24 13.12
CA LYS A 114 6.66 12.69 13.81
C LYS A 114 6.45 14.14 14.26
N ASN A 115 6.58 14.38 15.55
CA ASN A 115 6.37 15.72 16.16
C ASN A 115 4.97 16.31 15.84
N GLY A 116 3.94 15.46 15.82
CA GLY A 116 2.57 15.86 15.52
C GLY A 116 2.28 16.16 14.06
N LYS A 117 3.27 16.07 13.18
CA LYS A 117 3.12 16.24 11.71
C LYS A 117 3.12 14.90 11.00
N VAL A 118 2.53 14.86 9.81
CA VAL A 118 2.33 13.64 9.02
C VAL A 118 3.17 13.68 7.75
N GLY A 119 3.81 12.56 7.44
CA GLY A 119 4.58 12.31 6.23
C GLY A 119 4.33 10.91 5.70
N PHE A 120 5.14 10.46 4.74
CA PHE A 120 5.02 9.14 4.13
C PHE A 120 6.32 8.34 4.19
N ALA A 121 6.18 7.05 4.51
CA ALA A 121 7.28 6.08 4.49
C ALA A 121 6.91 4.87 3.63
N ASP A 122 7.92 4.27 2.98
CA ASP A 122 7.74 3.07 2.17
C ASP A 122 7.74 1.78 3.00
N ARG A 123 7.53 0.62 2.35
CA ARG A 123 7.49 -0.71 3.00
C ARG A 123 8.80 -1.10 3.68
N ASN A 124 9.93 -0.51 3.27
CA ASN A 124 11.24 -0.74 3.88
C ASN A 124 11.52 0.18 5.09
N GLY A 125 10.55 1.04 5.41
CA GLY A 125 10.66 2.00 6.50
C GLY A 125 11.41 3.28 6.14
N LYS A 126 11.77 3.47 4.87
CA LYS A 126 12.41 4.69 4.40
C LYS A 126 11.38 5.81 4.28
N VAL A 127 11.69 6.97 4.87
CA VAL A 127 10.91 8.19 4.67
C VAL A 127 11.01 8.61 3.20
N VAL A 128 9.86 8.75 2.54
CA VAL A 128 9.71 9.18 1.15
C VAL A 128 9.34 10.66 1.09
N ILE A 129 8.43 11.08 1.97
CA ILE A 129 8.01 12.47 2.13
C ILE A 129 8.07 12.82 3.61
N GLU A 130 8.81 13.88 3.94
CA GLU A 130 8.97 14.31 5.33
C GLU A 130 7.64 14.73 5.96
N SER A 131 7.55 14.58 7.29
CA SER A 131 6.37 14.92 8.08
C SER A 131 6.27 16.43 8.31
N ASN A 132 5.72 17.15 7.33
CA ASN A 132 5.62 18.61 7.37
C ASN A 132 4.19 19.13 7.55
N HIS A 133 3.16 18.30 7.26
CA HIS A 133 1.76 18.71 7.26
C HIS A 133 1.01 18.27 8.52
N ASP A 134 -0.02 19.00 8.90
CA ASP A 134 -0.87 18.64 10.04
C ASP A 134 -1.73 17.41 9.74
N PHE A 135 -2.11 17.26 8.48
CA PHE A 135 -2.82 16.10 7.98
C PHE A 135 -2.52 15.86 6.51
N VAL A 136 -2.51 14.59 6.11
CA VAL A 136 -2.48 14.16 4.70
C VAL A 136 -3.45 13.00 4.50
N THR A 137 -4.08 12.90 3.34
CA THR A 137 -4.83 11.69 2.94
C THR A 137 -3.85 10.59 2.51
N PRO A 138 -4.23 9.31 2.48
CA PRO A 138 -3.46 8.30 1.75
C PRO A 138 -3.27 8.72 0.28
N PHE A 139 -2.18 8.27 -0.33
CA PHE A 139 -2.05 8.38 -1.79
C PHE A 139 -3.12 7.56 -2.48
N ASN A 140 -3.74 8.14 -3.48
CA ASN A 140 -4.70 7.47 -4.34
C ASN A 140 -4.63 8.08 -5.73
N TYR A 141 -4.46 7.27 -6.74
CA TYR A 141 -4.26 7.71 -8.12
C TYR A 141 -3.07 8.68 -8.30
N GLY A 142 -1.99 8.45 -7.53
CA GLY A 142 -0.76 9.24 -7.60
C GLY A 142 -0.82 10.60 -6.91
N TYR A 143 -1.91 10.92 -6.23
CA TYR A 143 -2.11 12.18 -5.51
C TYR A 143 -2.53 11.96 -4.07
N ALA A 144 -2.16 12.90 -3.21
CA ALA A 144 -2.64 13.00 -1.83
C ALA A 144 -3.02 14.44 -1.52
N SER A 145 -4.13 14.65 -0.81
CA SER A 145 -4.43 15.96 -0.26
C SER A 145 -3.68 16.17 1.04
N TYR A 146 -3.23 17.39 1.30
CA TYR A 146 -2.62 17.77 2.57
C TYR A 146 -3.32 18.99 3.16
N CYS A 147 -3.12 19.20 4.46
CA CYS A 147 -3.66 20.35 5.18
C CYS A 147 -2.65 20.89 6.16
N ASP A 148 -2.52 22.22 6.21
CA ASP A 148 -1.73 22.97 7.18
C ASP A 148 -2.61 23.93 7.96
N GLY A 149 -2.44 23.96 9.28
CA GLY A 149 -3.28 24.75 10.19
C GLY A 149 -4.67 24.16 10.44
N CYS A 150 -4.91 22.89 10.08
CA CYS A 150 -6.15 22.21 10.40
C CYS A 150 -6.06 21.45 11.74
N ASP A 151 -7.21 21.07 12.28
CA ASP A 151 -7.31 20.28 13.48
C ASP A 151 -8.49 19.28 13.39
N TRP A 152 -8.50 18.35 14.34
CA TRP A 152 -9.55 17.38 14.50
C TRP A 152 -10.72 17.94 15.30
N GLU A 153 -11.90 17.97 14.72
CA GLU A 153 -13.15 18.32 15.40
C GLU A 153 -14.02 17.08 15.58
N LYS A 154 -14.58 16.93 16.78
CA LYS A 154 -15.55 15.87 17.06
C LYS A 154 -16.88 16.19 16.41
N THR A 155 -17.30 15.40 15.42
CA THR A 155 -18.55 15.59 14.67
C THR A 155 -19.72 14.78 15.24
N SER A 156 -19.42 13.67 15.94
CA SER A 156 -20.39 12.83 16.62
C SER A 156 -19.73 12.08 17.77
N ASP A 157 -20.45 11.17 18.44
CA ASP A 157 -19.88 10.42 19.56
C ASP A 157 -18.67 9.58 19.18
N GLU A 158 -18.61 9.08 17.98
CA GLU A 158 -17.55 8.17 17.50
C GLU A 158 -16.69 8.74 16.36
N HIS A 159 -17.14 9.82 15.70
CA HIS A 159 -16.48 10.35 14.51
C HIS A 159 -15.83 11.71 14.75
N LYS A 160 -14.69 11.89 14.08
CA LYS A 160 -13.98 13.17 14.00
C LYS A 160 -13.78 13.54 12.54
N ALA A 161 -13.80 14.83 12.25
CA ALA A 161 -13.45 15.38 10.94
C ALA A 161 -12.21 16.27 11.05
N ILE A 162 -11.51 16.41 9.95
CA ILE A 162 -10.46 17.43 9.81
C ILE A 162 -11.14 18.71 9.38
N VAL A 163 -10.93 19.79 10.12
CA VAL A 163 -11.57 21.10 9.90
C VAL A 163 -10.57 22.22 9.82
N GLY A 164 -10.93 23.28 9.13
CA GLY A 164 -10.10 24.49 8.97
C GLY A 164 -8.86 24.26 8.11
N GLY A 165 -7.87 25.11 8.32
CA GLY A 165 -6.57 25.07 7.66
C GLY A 165 -6.58 25.47 6.19
N THR A 166 -5.42 25.36 5.57
CA THR A 166 -5.19 25.53 4.14
C THR A 166 -4.94 24.17 3.51
N TRP A 167 -5.73 23.84 2.51
CA TRP A 167 -5.65 22.58 1.81
C TRP A 167 -4.90 22.69 0.49
N GLY A 168 -4.13 21.68 0.16
CA GLY A 168 -3.45 21.53 -1.11
C GLY A 168 -3.44 20.07 -1.55
N VAL A 169 -2.91 19.83 -2.73
CA VAL A 169 -2.72 18.49 -3.30
C VAL A 169 -1.25 18.32 -3.64
N MET A 170 -0.66 17.18 -3.29
CA MET A 170 0.72 16.84 -3.60
C MET A 170 0.81 15.64 -4.52
N ASN A 171 1.90 15.56 -5.30
CA ASN A 171 2.30 14.41 -6.08
C ASN A 171 3.17 13.44 -5.24
N PHE A 172 3.56 12.31 -5.83
CA PHE A 172 4.40 11.29 -5.18
C PHE A 172 5.81 11.77 -4.76
N LYS A 173 6.24 12.97 -5.20
CA LYS A 173 7.51 13.57 -4.75
C LYS A 173 7.33 14.50 -3.53
N GLY A 174 6.08 14.71 -3.08
CA GLY A 174 5.76 15.69 -2.05
C GLY A 174 5.77 17.13 -2.57
N GLU A 175 5.70 17.33 -3.89
CA GLU A 175 5.62 18.65 -4.52
C GLU A 175 4.15 19.03 -4.71
N ASP A 176 3.84 20.33 -4.57
CA ASP A 176 2.51 20.85 -4.85
C ASP A 176 2.09 20.52 -6.28
N ALA A 177 0.96 19.86 -6.40
CA ALA A 177 0.35 19.57 -7.68
C ALA A 177 -0.47 20.78 -8.16
N VAL A 178 -0.27 21.18 -9.40
CA VAL A 178 -0.99 22.30 -10.01
C VAL A 178 -2.19 21.77 -10.79
N PRO A 179 -3.42 22.17 -10.45
CA PRO A 179 -4.60 21.74 -11.19
C PRO A 179 -4.59 22.29 -12.62
N VAL A 180 -5.19 21.54 -13.53
CA VAL A 180 -5.42 21.97 -14.89
C VAL A 180 -6.77 22.70 -14.99
N LYS A 181 -6.86 23.68 -15.88
CA LYS A 181 -8.11 24.45 -16.08
C LYS A 181 -9.16 23.59 -16.80
N GLY A 182 -10.03 22.96 -16.01
CA GLY A 182 -11.03 22.01 -16.48
C GLY A 182 -10.41 20.68 -16.93
N LYS A 183 -11.23 19.68 -17.19
CA LYS A 183 -10.82 18.36 -17.68
C LYS A 183 -10.30 18.49 -19.12
N ARG A 184 -9.03 18.17 -19.34
CA ARG A 184 -8.36 18.25 -20.67
C ARG A 184 -8.27 16.89 -21.35
N SER A 185 -8.31 15.82 -20.57
CA SER A 185 -8.18 14.43 -21.00
C SER A 185 -9.13 13.54 -20.21
N GLU A 186 -9.58 12.45 -20.83
CA GLU A 186 -10.33 11.40 -20.10
C GLU A 186 -9.51 10.75 -18.98
N LYS A 187 -8.17 10.90 -19.04
CA LYS A 187 -7.25 10.39 -18.03
C LYS A 187 -6.93 11.39 -16.91
N ASP A 188 -7.38 12.65 -17.00
CA ASP A 188 -7.16 13.59 -15.92
C ASP A 188 -7.87 13.12 -14.64
N ILE A 189 -7.17 13.26 -13.52
CA ILE A 189 -7.62 12.76 -12.22
C ILE A 189 -8.34 13.89 -11.48
N GLU A 190 -9.52 13.61 -10.94
CA GLU A 190 -10.28 14.55 -10.13
C GLU A 190 -9.94 14.40 -8.66
N VAL A 191 -9.53 15.50 -8.02
CA VAL A 191 -9.25 15.59 -6.59
C VAL A 191 -9.95 16.83 -6.04
N GLY A 192 -10.91 16.64 -5.15
CA GLY A 192 -11.59 17.76 -4.49
C GLY A 192 -12.36 18.71 -5.42
N GLY A 193 -12.75 18.24 -6.62
CA GLY A 193 -13.45 19.02 -7.64
C GLY A 193 -12.53 19.70 -8.66
N ASP A 194 -11.21 19.64 -8.46
CA ASP A 194 -10.21 20.09 -9.42
C ASP A 194 -9.62 18.92 -10.21
N TYR A 195 -9.14 19.21 -11.44
CA TYR A 195 -8.53 18.20 -12.29
C TYR A 195 -7.01 18.33 -12.31
N TYR A 196 -6.32 17.19 -12.26
CA TYR A 196 -4.87 17.08 -12.27
C TYR A 196 -4.41 16.18 -13.42
N PRO A 197 -3.20 16.40 -13.98
CA PRO A 197 -2.67 15.56 -15.06
C PRO A 197 -2.56 14.11 -14.63
N PHE A 198 -2.80 13.18 -15.55
CA PHE A 198 -2.56 11.75 -15.30
C PHE A 198 -1.10 11.50 -14.90
N PRO A 199 -0.82 10.95 -13.70
CA PRO A 199 0.54 10.95 -13.14
C PRO A 199 1.40 9.78 -13.60
N PHE A 200 0.81 8.73 -14.21
CA PHE A 200 1.52 7.49 -14.51
C PHE A 200 2.12 7.49 -15.92
N THR A 201 3.35 6.95 -16.00
CA THR A 201 4.04 6.67 -17.27
C THR A 201 4.54 5.24 -17.26
N TYR A 202 4.47 4.56 -18.42
CA TYR A 202 4.73 3.14 -18.51
C TYR A 202 5.75 2.80 -19.61
N SER A 203 6.70 1.91 -19.27
CA SER A 203 7.56 1.23 -20.22
C SER A 203 6.76 0.20 -21.04
N GLU A 204 7.35 -0.32 -22.12
CA GLU A 204 6.70 -1.36 -22.93
C GLU A 204 6.39 -2.64 -22.11
N LYS A 205 7.26 -3.01 -21.18
CA LYS A 205 7.01 -4.13 -20.27
C LYS A 205 5.77 -3.88 -19.40
N GLU A 206 5.65 -2.70 -18.84
CA GLU A 206 4.53 -2.30 -17.98
C GLU A 206 3.22 -2.19 -18.80
N LYS A 207 3.27 -1.68 -20.00
CA LYS A 207 2.12 -1.70 -20.92
C LYS A 207 1.64 -3.13 -21.23
N ASN A 208 2.55 -4.09 -21.36
CA ASN A 208 2.19 -5.49 -21.55
C ASN A 208 1.52 -6.09 -20.30
N ILE A 209 1.97 -5.69 -19.11
CA ILE A 209 1.31 -6.07 -17.84
C ILE A 209 -0.12 -5.51 -17.80
N LEU A 210 -0.31 -4.23 -18.12
CA LEU A 210 -1.64 -3.61 -18.12
C LEU A 210 -2.56 -4.24 -19.19
N ARG A 211 -2.02 -4.56 -20.36
CA ARG A 211 -2.77 -5.25 -21.42
C ARG A 211 -3.38 -6.58 -20.96
N PHE A 212 -2.69 -7.32 -20.09
CA PHE A 212 -3.25 -8.56 -19.52
C PHE A 212 -4.59 -8.32 -18.80
N PHE A 213 -4.73 -7.19 -18.08
CA PHE A 213 -5.98 -6.82 -17.39
C PHE A 213 -7.00 -6.24 -18.37
N GLU A 214 -6.57 -5.43 -19.33
CA GLU A 214 -7.43 -4.88 -20.37
C GLU A 214 -8.12 -5.99 -21.20
N GLU A 215 -7.40 -7.07 -21.53
CA GLU A 215 -7.96 -8.23 -22.21
C GLU A 215 -9.03 -8.96 -21.36
N LYS A 216 -9.02 -8.78 -20.06
CA LYS A 216 -9.97 -9.35 -19.11
C LYS A 216 -10.96 -8.33 -18.56
N HIS A 217 -10.91 -7.09 -19.08
CA HIS A 217 -11.72 -5.99 -18.60
C HIS A 217 -13.20 -6.37 -18.50
N LYS A 218 -13.75 -7.01 -19.52
CA LYS A 218 -15.17 -7.36 -19.56
C LYS A 218 -15.61 -8.24 -18.41
N ILE A 219 -14.91 -9.35 -18.18
CA ILE A 219 -15.27 -10.27 -17.07
C ILE A 219 -15.01 -9.65 -15.70
N LEU A 220 -13.92 -8.90 -15.54
CA LEU A 220 -13.61 -8.20 -14.30
C LEU A 220 -14.66 -7.13 -13.97
N SER A 221 -15.06 -6.37 -14.97
CA SER A 221 -16.11 -5.36 -14.89
C SER A 221 -17.47 -5.95 -14.54
N ASP A 222 -17.88 -7.04 -15.21
CA ASP A 222 -19.13 -7.72 -14.90
C ASP A 222 -19.17 -8.23 -13.44
N ILE A 223 -18.06 -8.78 -12.93
CA ILE A 223 -17.95 -9.24 -11.54
C ILE A 223 -17.97 -8.04 -10.58
N TYR A 224 -17.26 -6.96 -10.90
CA TYR A 224 -17.18 -5.77 -10.04
C TYR A 224 -18.55 -5.14 -9.83
N TYR A 225 -19.29 -4.95 -10.92
CA TYR A 225 -20.58 -4.27 -10.91
C TYR A 225 -21.80 -5.20 -10.70
N ILE A 226 -21.58 -6.49 -10.41
CA ILE A 226 -22.65 -7.50 -10.33
C ILE A 226 -23.73 -7.16 -9.28
N ASN A 227 -23.34 -6.50 -8.19
CA ASN A 227 -24.25 -6.17 -7.08
C ASN A 227 -24.80 -4.73 -7.12
N TYR A 228 -24.51 -3.97 -8.18
CA TYR A 228 -25.07 -2.63 -8.34
C TYR A 228 -26.57 -2.70 -8.64
N SER A 229 -27.35 -1.87 -7.93
CA SER A 229 -28.82 -1.86 -8.07
C SER A 229 -29.30 -1.23 -9.37
N ASN A 230 -28.55 -0.28 -9.91
CA ASN A 230 -28.86 0.37 -11.19
C ASN A 230 -28.31 -0.43 -12.35
N LYS A 231 -29.06 -0.52 -13.44
CA LYS A 231 -28.57 -1.11 -14.69
C LYS A 231 -27.50 -0.18 -15.28
N LEU A 232 -26.32 -0.72 -15.48
CA LEU A 232 -25.20 -0.05 -16.13
C LEU A 232 -25.05 -0.51 -17.58
N SER A 233 -24.80 0.44 -18.47
CA SER A 233 -24.37 0.15 -19.84
C SER A 233 -22.91 -0.31 -19.85
N GLU A 234 -22.45 -0.94 -20.93
CA GLU A 234 -21.05 -1.34 -21.08
C GLU A 234 -20.08 -0.14 -21.00
N ASN A 235 -20.53 1.06 -21.38
CA ASN A 235 -19.73 2.28 -21.28
C ASN A 235 -19.63 2.83 -19.85
N GLU A 236 -20.54 2.45 -18.95
CA GLU A 236 -20.54 2.85 -17.55
C GLU A 236 -19.76 1.82 -16.68
N LYS A 237 -19.67 0.59 -17.14
CA LYS A 237 -18.88 -0.46 -16.47
C LYS A 237 -17.40 -0.31 -16.78
N LYS A 238 -16.79 0.81 -16.39
CA LYS A 238 -15.37 1.08 -16.60
C LYS A 238 -14.55 0.60 -15.42
N LEU A 239 -13.41 -0.03 -15.73
CA LEU A 239 -12.34 -0.28 -14.78
C LEU A 239 -11.04 0.22 -15.40
N PHE A 240 -10.23 0.87 -14.57
CA PHE A 240 -8.91 1.37 -14.94
C PHE A 240 -7.88 0.60 -14.12
N PHE A 241 -6.79 0.17 -14.77
CA PHE A 241 -5.73 -0.59 -14.14
C PHE A 241 -4.45 0.23 -14.18
N GLU A 242 -3.85 0.51 -13.01
CA GLU A 242 -2.67 1.36 -12.92
C GLU A 242 -1.57 0.67 -12.11
N ILE A 243 -0.34 0.70 -12.62
CA ILE A 243 0.82 0.22 -11.87
C ILE A 243 1.22 1.31 -10.88
N VAL A 244 0.94 1.07 -9.62
CA VAL A 244 1.18 2.02 -8.52
C VAL A 244 2.47 1.76 -7.76
N GLU A 245 2.99 0.54 -7.81
CA GLU A 245 4.27 0.18 -7.20
C GLU A 245 5.07 -0.74 -8.13
N ARG A 246 6.38 -0.53 -8.19
CA ARG A 246 7.32 -1.26 -9.03
C ARG A 246 8.20 -2.19 -8.22
N PRO A 247 8.78 -3.23 -8.85
CA PRO A 247 9.73 -4.10 -8.17
C PRO A 247 10.88 -3.30 -7.56
N LYS A 248 11.19 -3.63 -6.31
CA LYS A 248 12.32 -3.09 -5.55
C LYS A 248 12.85 -4.16 -4.60
N GLU A 249 13.97 -3.87 -3.95
CA GLU A 249 14.48 -4.74 -2.90
C GLU A 249 13.36 -5.06 -1.91
N ASN A 250 13.17 -6.35 -1.63
CA ASN A 250 12.16 -6.90 -0.72
C ASN A 250 10.68 -6.79 -1.15
N PHE A 251 10.43 -6.24 -2.34
CA PHE A 251 9.12 -6.30 -2.97
C PHE A 251 9.30 -6.57 -4.48
N PRO A 252 9.59 -7.82 -4.90
CA PRO A 252 9.91 -8.17 -6.28
C PRO A 252 8.68 -8.28 -7.17
N TYR A 253 7.75 -7.34 -7.03
CA TYR A 253 6.47 -7.32 -7.73
C TYR A 253 6.15 -5.93 -8.29
N PHE A 254 5.39 -5.90 -9.39
CA PHE A 254 4.55 -4.76 -9.73
C PHE A 254 3.25 -4.87 -8.94
N GLN A 255 2.77 -3.78 -8.35
CA GLN A 255 1.40 -3.71 -7.82
C GLN A 255 0.53 -2.99 -8.82
N VAL A 256 -0.61 -3.60 -9.16
CA VAL A 256 -1.65 -3.03 -10.02
C VAL A 256 -2.90 -2.83 -9.18
N ASN A 257 -3.31 -1.58 -9.06
CA ASN A 257 -4.58 -1.21 -8.46
C ASN A 257 -5.66 -1.07 -9.54
N THR A 258 -6.91 -1.29 -9.15
CA THR A 258 -8.07 -1.14 -10.02
C THR A 258 -8.93 -0.01 -9.52
N TYR A 259 -9.37 0.86 -10.43
CA TYR A 259 -10.22 2.02 -10.17
C TYR A 259 -11.47 1.94 -11.04
N ASP A 260 -12.60 2.42 -10.54
CA ASP A 260 -13.87 2.46 -11.27
C ASP A 260 -14.18 3.82 -11.91
N SER A 261 -13.37 4.83 -11.61
CA SER A 261 -13.46 6.16 -12.21
C SER A 261 -12.09 6.85 -12.22
N GLY A 262 -11.98 8.01 -12.84
CA GLY A 262 -10.80 8.89 -12.79
C GLY A 262 -10.83 9.83 -11.59
N MET A 263 -11.36 9.42 -10.45
CA MET A 263 -11.46 10.22 -9.23
C MET A 263 -10.65 9.59 -8.12
N VAL A 264 -10.07 10.41 -7.25
CA VAL A 264 -9.48 9.93 -5.99
C VAL A 264 -10.57 9.26 -5.14
N ASN A 265 -10.21 8.18 -4.46
CA ASN A 265 -11.08 7.30 -3.69
C ASN A 265 -11.98 6.34 -4.52
N SER A 266 -11.69 6.20 -5.80
CA SER A 266 -12.36 5.21 -6.65
C SER A 266 -11.65 3.85 -6.69
N GLU A 267 -10.60 3.66 -5.89
CA GLU A 267 -9.85 2.41 -5.83
C GLU A 267 -10.71 1.26 -5.28
N SER A 268 -10.68 0.13 -5.99
CA SER A 268 -11.28 -1.11 -5.51
C SER A 268 -10.35 -1.80 -4.52
N SER A 269 -10.75 -1.95 -3.28
CA SER A 269 -10.03 -2.77 -2.30
C SER A 269 -10.03 -4.28 -2.62
N ARG A 270 -10.95 -4.72 -3.46
CA ARG A 270 -11.17 -6.12 -3.83
C ARG A 270 -10.34 -6.57 -5.04
N PHE A 271 -10.01 -5.64 -5.95
CA PHE A 271 -9.38 -5.92 -7.23
C PHE A 271 -7.97 -5.32 -7.29
N ASN A 272 -7.13 -5.72 -6.35
CA ASN A 272 -5.73 -5.35 -6.33
C ASN A 272 -4.85 -6.57 -6.64
N PHE A 273 -3.85 -6.36 -7.48
CA PHE A 273 -3.05 -7.44 -8.03
C PHE A 273 -1.56 -7.17 -7.84
N ILE A 274 -0.79 -8.24 -7.74
CA ILE A 274 0.67 -8.16 -7.84
C ILE A 274 1.17 -9.09 -8.93
N ILE A 275 2.17 -8.65 -9.66
CA ILE A 275 2.77 -9.36 -10.77
C ILE A 275 4.26 -9.53 -10.49
N SER A 276 4.78 -10.76 -10.64
CA SER A 276 6.21 -11.01 -10.47
C SER A 276 7.05 -10.10 -11.37
N GLU A 277 8.27 -9.79 -10.94
CA GLU A 277 9.15 -8.90 -11.68
C GLU A 277 9.36 -9.34 -13.13
N ASP A 278 9.39 -10.64 -13.43
CA ASP A 278 9.51 -11.17 -14.79
C ASP A 278 8.21 -11.09 -15.61
N GLY A 279 7.11 -10.65 -15.00
CA GLY A 279 5.80 -10.48 -15.64
C GLY A 279 5.00 -11.77 -15.85
N LYS A 280 5.48 -12.93 -15.34
CA LYS A 280 4.88 -14.24 -15.66
C LYS A 280 3.80 -14.68 -14.68
N ASN A 281 3.93 -14.32 -13.42
CA ASN A 281 3.02 -14.76 -12.37
C ASN A 281 2.16 -13.59 -11.91
N VAL A 282 0.85 -13.77 -11.99
CA VAL A 282 -0.14 -12.76 -11.56
C VAL A 282 -0.90 -13.32 -10.36
N TYR A 283 -1.01 -12.53 -9.31
CA TYR A 283 -1.74 -12.86 -8.10
C TYR A 283 -2.74 -11.76 -7.77
N ALA A 284 -3.92 -12.13 -7.29
CA ALA A 284 -4.78 -11.21 -6.57
C ALA A 284 -4.36 -11.12 -5.10
N LEU A 285 -4.51 -9.94 -4.51
CA LEU A 285 -4.34 -9.73 -3.08
C LEU A 285 -5.71 -9.84 -2.41
N ASP A 286 -5.83 -10.75 -1.44
CA ASP A 286 -7.00 -10.78 -0.56
C ASP A 286 -6.83 -9.79 0.59
N TYR A 287 -7.89 -9.48 1.32
CA TYR A 287 -7.92 -8.55 2.47
C TYR A 287 -6.83 -8.82 3.53
N GLY A 288 -6.37 -10.07 3.65
CA GLY A 288 -5.25 -10.49 4.52
C GLY A 288 -3.87 -10.39 3.88
N ALA A 289 -3.72 -9.72 2.73
CA ALA A 289 -2.50 -9.70 1.91
C ALA A 289 -2.02 -11.08 1.43
N GLU A 290 -2.87 -12.11 1.48
CA GLU A 290 -2.59 -13.42 0.92
C GLU A 290 -2.54 -13.34 -0.62
N LYS A 291 -1.48 -13.91 -1.19
CA LYS A 291 -1.29 -13.99 -2.64
C LYS A 291 -2.04 -15.18 -3.22
N ILE A 292 -3.13 -14.93 -3.93
CA ILE A 292 -3.92 -15.96 -4.59
C ILE A 292 -3.59 -15.94 -6.10
N PRO A 293 -3.15 -17.06 -6.71
CA PRO A 293 -2.95 -17.11 -8.16
C PRO A 293 -4.18 -16.60 -8.91
N PHE A 294 -3.98 -15.71 -9.89
CA PHE A 294 -5.04 -14.97 -10.57
C PHE A 294 -6.15 -15.89 -11.11
N ASP A 295 -5.81 -17.00 -11.76
CA ASP A 295 -6.80 -17.92 -12.31
C ASP A 295 -7.66 -18.60 -11.23
N LYS A 296 -7.05 -18.90 -10.07
CA LYS A 296 -7.77 -19.45 -8.91
C LYS A 296 -8.71 -18.42 -8.31
N TRP A 297 -8.23 -17.20 -8.15
CA TRP A 297 -9.03 -16.08 -7.68
C TRP A 297 -10.19 -15.78 -8.62
N LEU A 298 -9.93 -15.63 -9.93
CA LEU A 298 -10.96 -15.33 -10.92
C LEU A 298 -12.07 -16.40 -10.97
N LYS A 299 -11.70 -17.69 -10.86
CA LYS A 299 -12.69 -18.79 -10.77
C LYS A 299 -13.57 -18.66 -9.53
N LYS A 300 -12.99 -18.28 -8.38
CA LYS A 300 -13.73 -18.02 -7.12
C LYS A 300 -14.70 -16.86 -7.31
N GLU A 301 -14.24 -15.76 -7.90
CA GLU A 301 -15.06 -14.57 -8.13
C GLU A 301 -16.22 -14.84 -9.10
N ILE A 302 -15.96 -15.56 -10.22
CA ILE A 302 -17.02 -15.96 -11.15
C ILE A 302 -18.06 -16.83 -10.45
N LYS A 303 -17.61 -17.80 -9.63
CA LYS A 303 -18.54 -18.67 -8.88
C LYS A 303 -19.42 -17.84 -7.93
N GLY A 304 -18.83 -16.91 -7.16
CA GLY A 304 -19.57 -16.02 -6.28
C GLY A 304 -20.57 -15.15 -7.04
N ALA A 305 -20.19 -14.61 -8.20
CA ALA A 305 -21.07 -13.81 -9.04
C ALA A 305 -22.25 -14.65 -9.61
N VAL A 306 -22.01 -15.91 -10.00
CA VAL A 306 -23.08 -16.84 -10.43
C VAL A 306 -24.04 -17.17 -9.30
N GLU A 307 -23.53 -17.39 -8.07
CA GLU A 307 -24.35 -17.64 -6.89
C GLU A 307 -25.19 -16.40 -6.56
N TYR A 308 -24.59 -15.21 -6.57
CA TYR A 308 -25.31 -13.95 -6.37
C TYR A 308 -26.43 -13.75 -7.38
N GLN A 309 -26.22 -14.05 -8.67
CA GLN A 309 -27.26 -13.96 -9.71
C GLN A 309 -28.42 -14.92 -9.49
N LYS A 310 -28.18 -16.11 -8.93
CA LYS A 310 -29.25 -17.08 -8.59
C LYS A 310 -30.10 -16.56 -7.43
N GLU A 311 -29.47 -15.95 -6.44
CA GLU A 311 -30.14 -15.38 -5.26
C GLU A 311 -30.88 -14.09 -5.60
N HIS A 312 -30.39 -13.33 -6.60
CA HIS A 312 -30.94 -12.04 -7.03
C HIS A 312 -31.30 -12.07 -8.53
N PRO A 313 -32.32 -12.86 -8.95
CA PRO A 313 -32.69 -13.04 -10.35
C PRO A 313 -33.08 -11.73 -11.05
N ASP A 314 -33.62 -10.78 -10.32
CA ASP A 314 -34.08 -9.47 -10.82
C ASP A 314 -32.98 -8.42 -10.89
N ASN A 315 -31.75 -8.72 -10.42
CA ASN A 315 -30.63 -7.79 -10.53
C ASN A 315 -30.37 -7.43 -12.01
N PRO A 316 -30.27 -6.13 -12.34
CA PRO A 316 -30.15 -5.69 -13.73
C PRO A 316 -28.78 -5.96 -14.37
N ASN A 317 -27.73 -6.13 -13.53
CA ASN A 317 -26.38 -6.44 -14.01
C ASN A 317 -26.14 -7.94 -13.99
N LYS A 318 -25.63 -8.48 -15.09
CA LYS A 318 -25.42 -9.92 -15.27
C LYS A 318 -23.99 -10.19 -15.74
N LEU A 319 -23.48 -11.38 -15.45
CA LEU A 319 -22.28 -11.86 -16.11
C LEU A 319 -22.55 -12.05 -17.61
N SER A 320 -21.64 -11.59 -18.42
CA SER A 320 -21.66 -11.89 -19.86
C SER A 320 -21.45 -13.38 -20.10
N LYS A 321 -22.13 -13.90 -21.12
CA LYS A 321 -21.97 -15.31 -21.54
C LYS A 321 -20.63 -15.49 -22.24
#